data_09988eda62f9b1c7f8a420089f21a1b2
#
_entry.id   09988eda62f9b1c7f8a420089f21a1b2
#
_cell.length_a   1.000
_cell.length_b   1.000
_cell.length_c   1.000
_cell.angle_alpha   90.00
_cell.angle_beta   90.00
_cell.angle_gamma   90.00
#
_symmetry.space_group_name_H-M   'P 1'
#
loop_
_entity.id
_entity.type
_entity.pdbx_description
1 polymer ?
#
loop_
_entity_poly.entity_id
_entity_poly.type
_entity_poly.pdbx_seq_one_letter_code
_entity_poly.pdbx_strand_id
1 'polypeptide(L)'
;MAHTVPYPTGETTRKDVLFLSISVEWLLEHSIPLLTVVAVLAMSLWLTNRLKVRWIPAIIFSIANSVLGLLAMRGLAIVEAGFDISRAANLRIYGATFAIPALYYVSAKLFKRKPADFFDACTVILMFDLFLGRLNCIFSGCCVGCILKGSIRWPIRELELLYYVVMMIIFGIRVYKKQTSGEVYPIYMVSYGILRLIIEPFRVEYNSLGVIHFGTIWSVLSIIIGLSIFFAQQEKQTKKRRVKKK
;
A
#
# COMPACT_ATOMS: atom_id res chain seq x y z
N MET A 1 7.08 -2.48 40.39
CA MET A 1 7.44 -3.91 40.57
C MET A 1 7.75 -4.46 39.19
N ALA A 2 9.02 -4.71 38.89
CA ALA A 2 9.47 -5.23 37.60
C ALA A 2 9.31 -6.76 37.62
N HIS A 3 8.44 -7.28 36.73
CA HIS A 3 8.33 -8.71 36.50
C HIS A 3 9.49 -9.16 35.62
N THR A 4 10.48 -9.79 36.19
CA THR A 4 11.52 -10.53 35.49
C THR A 4 10.92 -11.81 34.91
N VAL A 5 10.90 -11.91 33.59
CA VAL A 5 10.57 -13.15 32.87
C VAL A 5 11.75 -14.11 33.03
N PRO A 6 11.58 -15.37 33.48
CA PRO A 6 12.68 -16.31 33.56
C PRO A 6 13.15 -16.73 32.17
N TYR A 7 14.46 -16.60 31.91
CA TYR A 7 15.11 -17.14 30.74
C TYR A 7 15.13 -18.67 30.76
N PRO A 8 14.89 -19.35 29.63
CA PRO A 8 15.06 -20.80 29.55
C PRO A 8 16.54 -21.16 29.68
N THR A 9 16.88 -21.90 30.73
CA THR A 9 18.19 -22.51 30.96
C THR A 9 18.32 -23.77 30.12
N GLY A 10 18.55 -23.61 28.82
CA GLY A 10 19.06 -24.64 27.93
C GLY A 10 20.36 -24.15 27.36
N GLU A 11 21.43 -24.92 27.39
CA GLU A 11 22.75 -24.63 26.83
C GLU A 11 22.70 -24.51 25.31
N THR A 12 21.99 -23.48 24.80
CA THR A 12 22.30 -22.93 23.48
C THR A 12 23.62 -22.21 23.59
N THR A 13 24.62 -22.68 22.85
CA THR A 13 25.96 -22.10 22.89
C THR A 13 25.84 -20.60 22.63
N ARG A 14 26.57 -19.79 23.41
CA ARG A 14 26.60 -18.31 23.35
C ARG A 14 26.76 -17.77 21.93
N LYS A 15 27.32 -18.57 21.00
CA LYS A 15 27.48 -18.30 19.59
C LYS A 15 26.15 -18.34 18.82
N ASP A 16 25.26 -19.28 19.12
CA ASP A 16 23.99 -19.44 18.40
C ASP A 16 23.01 -18.31 18.76
N VAL A 17 23.00 -17.88 20.02
CA VAL A 17 22.19 -16.73 20.46
C VAL A 17 22.73 -15.44 19.86
N LEU A 18 24.05 -15.27 19.80
CA LEU A 18 24.68 -14.09 19.20
C LEU A 18 24.44 -14.02 17.69
N PHE A 19 24.54 -15.15 16.99
CA PHE A 19 24.28 -15.24 15.56
C PHE A 19 22.80 -14.96 15.22
N LEU A 20 21.88 -15.48 16.03
CA LEU A 20 20.45 -15.22 15.87
C LEU A 20 20.08 -13.77 16.14
N SER A 21 20.66 -13.14 17.16
CA SER A 21 20.43 -11.74 17.50
C SER A 21 20.99 -10.81 16.39
N ILE A 22 22.19 -11.05 15.92
CA ILE A 22 22.80 -10.28 14.82
C ILE A 22 21.96 -10.43 13.54
N SER A 23 21.49 -11.63 13.22
CA SER A 23 20.66 -11.85 12.02
C SER A 23 19.30 -11.14 12.10
N VAL A 24 18.67 -11.10 13.26
CA VAL A 24 17.38 -10.41 13.46
C VAL A 24 17.55 -8.90 13.44
N GLU A 25 18.57 -8.35 14.12
CA GLU A 25 18.88 -6.91 14.09
C GLU A 25 19.22 -6.45 12.68
N TRP A 26 20.08 -7.19 11.96
CA TRP A 26 20.41 -6.90 10.57
C TRP A 26 19.17 -6.93 9.67
N LEU A 27 18.26 -7.90 9.85
CA LEU A 27 17.02 -8.03 9.06
C LEU A 27 16.07 -6.85 9.34
N LEU A 28 15.96 -6.40 10.59
CA LEU A 28 15.15 -5.24 10.95
C LEU A 28 15.72 -3.94 10.37
N GLU A 29 17.03 -3.75 10.45
CA GLU A 29 17.73 -2.58 9.93
C GLU A 29 17.63 -2.49 8.39
N HIS A 30 17.68 -3.64 7.68
CA HIS A 30 17.66 -3.69 6.22
C HIS A 30 16.29 -4.07 5.65
N SER A 31 15.24 -4.12 6.47
CA SER A 31 13.90 -4.54 6.02
C SER A 31 13.34 -3.66 4.91
N ILE A 32 13.43 -2.34 5.02
CA ILE A 32 12.90 -1.40 4.03
C ILE A 32 13.59 -1.54 2.67
N PRO A 33 14.94 -1.48 2.55
CA PRO A 33 15.60 -1.67 1.27
C PRO A 33 15.34 -3.06 0.67
N LEU A 34 15.32 -4.12 1.48
CA LEU A 34 15.03 -5.47 1.00
C LEU A 34 13.62 -5.59 0.42
N LEU A 35 12.61 -5.09 1.13
CA LEU A 35 11.23 -5.08 0.67
C LEU A 35 11.06 -4.23 -0.59
N THR A 36 11.79 -3.11 -0.70
CA THR A 36 11.78 -2.28 -1.91
C THR A 36 12.34 -3.03 -3.11
N VAL A 37 13.44 -3.79 -2.95
CA VAL A 37 13.98 -4.63 -4.04
C VAL A 37 12.96 -5.68 -4.47
N VAL A 38 12.31 -6.37 -3.51
CA VAL A 38 11.25 -7.35 -3.80
C VAL A 38 10.09 -6.69 -4.56
N ALA A 39 9.65 -5.51 -4.15
CA ALA A 39 8.61 -4.75 -4.83
C ALA A 39 8.98 -4.41 -6.28
N VAL A 40 10.18 -3.89 -6.51
CA VAL A 40 10.69 -3.55 -7.86
C VAL A 40 10.76 -4.79 -8.76
N LEU A 41 11.25 -5.90 -8.25
CA LEU A 41 11.33 -7.16 -9.02
C LEU A 41 9.94 -7.70 -9.35
N ALA A 42 9.05 -7.77 -8.37
CA ALA A 42 7.68 -8.25 -8.56
C ALA A 42 6.92 -7.40 -9.57
N MET A 43 7.00 -6.07 -9.47
CA MET A 43 6.39 -5.16 -10.41
C MET A 43 6.94 -5.32 -11.83
N SER A 44 8.26 -5.43 -11.96
CA SER A 44 8.92 -5.60 -13.26
C SER A 44 8.49 -6.90 -13.94
N LEU A 45 8.45 -8.00 -13.20
CA LEU A 45 7.99 -9.30 -13.69
C LEU A 45 6.51 -9.25 -14.07
N TRP A 46 5.67 -8.62 -13.26
CA TRP A 46 4.25 -8.47 -13.55
C TRP A 46 4.00 -7.67 -14.82
N LEU A 47 4.65 -6.51 -14.98
CA LEU A 47 4.51 -5.66 -16.16
C LEU A 47 4.99 -6.36 -17.44
N THR A 48 6.11 -7.08 -17.36
CA THR A 48 6.65 -7.87 -18.46
C THR A 48 5.68 -8.97 -18.86
N ASN A 49 5.16 -9.74 -17.91
CA ASN A 49 4.28 -10.86 -18.18
C ASN A 49 2.87 -10.41 -18.61
N ARG A 50 2.28 -9.45 -17.90
CA ARG A 50 0.89 -9.05 -18.11
C ARG A 50 0.71 -8.05 -19.24
N LEU A 51 1.55 -7.03 -19.32
CA LEU A 51 1.44 -5.95 -20.30
C LEU A 51 2.43 -6.06 -21.45
N LYS A 52 3.29 -7.09 -21.43
CA LYS A 52 4.33 -7.28 -22.47
C LYS A 52 5.21 -6.04 -22.65
N VAL A 53 5.53 -5.37 -21.54
CA VAL A 53 6.51 -4.28 -21.53
C VAL A 53 7.90 -4.90 -21.55
N ARG A 54 8.86 -4.29 -22.29
CA ARG A 54 10.26 -4.74 -22.28
C ARG A 54 10.82 -4.66 -20.87
N TRP A 55 11.71 -5.57 -20.51
CA TRP A 55 12.20 -5.72 -19.13
C TRP A 55 12.95 -4.48 -18.61
N ILE A 56 13.82 -3.83 -19.43
CA ILE A 56 14.54 -2.62 -19.02
C ILE A 56 13.59 -1.45 -18.68
N PRO A 57 12.66 -1.03 -19.56
CA PRO A 57 11.64 -0.04 -19.21
C PRO A 57 10.77 -0.44 -18.03
N ALA A 58 10.48 -1.73 -17.84
CA ALA A 58 9.71 -2.20 -16.69
C ALA A 58 10.47 -1.99 -15.37
N ILE A 59 11.77 -2.27 -15.32
CA ILE A 59 12.62 -2.03 -14.14
C ILE A 59 12.70 -0.53 -13.84
N ILE A 60 13.00 0.30 -14.84
CA ILE A 60 13.09 1.76 -14.67
C ILE A 60 11.77 2.32 -14.12
N PHE A 61 10.64 1.89 -14.68
CA PHE A 61 9.33 2.29 -14.20
C PHE A 61 9.08 1.83 -12.76
N SER A 62 9.46 0.59 -12.41
CA SER A 62 9.26 0.04 -11.08
C SER A 62 10.08 0.79 -10.03
N ILE A 63 11.33 1.15 -10.34
CA ILE A 63 12.16 2.00 -9.49
C ILE A 63 11.51 3.38 -9.32
N ALA A 64 11.11 4.01 -10.44
CA ALA A 64 10.44 5.31 -10.40
C ALA A 64 9.14 5.28 -9.57
N ASN A 65 8.34 4.20 -9.70
CA ASN A 65 7.13 4.00 -8.92
C ASN A 65 7.42 3.92 -7.41
N SER A 66 8.41 3.14 -7.01
CA SER A 66 8.81 2.99 -5.60
C SER A 66 9.34 4.30 -5.01
N VAL A 67 10.23 4.99 -5.74
CA VAL A 67 10.80 6.27 -5.30
C VAL A 67 9.71 7.35 -5.19
N LEU A 68 8.91 7.52 -6.23
CA LEU A 68 7.83 8.52 -6.23
C LEU A 68 6.74 8.19 -5.20
N GLY A 69 6.45 6.91 -5.00
CA GLY A 69 5.54 6.45 -3.96
C GLY A 69 6.02 6.85 -2.56
N LEU A 70 7.28 6.57 -2.25
CA LEU A 70 7.88 6.94 -0.96
C LEU A 70 7.93 8.46 -0.77
N LEU A 71 8.33 9.22 -1.80
CA LEU A 71 8.35 10.68 -1.77
C LEU A 71 6.94 11.26 -1.55
N ALA A 72 5.94 10.73 -2.21
CA ALA A 72 4.56 11.17 -2.06
C ALA A 72 4.00 10.84 -0.66
N MET A 73 4.30 9.66 -0.12
CA MET A 73 3.93 9.30 1.26
C MET A 73 4.60 10.20 2.29
N ARG A 74 5.88 10.53 2.07
CA ARG A 74 6.62 11.46 2.94
C ARG A 74 6.11 12.89 2.79
N GLY A 75 5.87 13.34 1.56
CA GLY A 75 5.33 14.67 1.27
C GLY A 75 3.99 14.90 1.96
N LEU A 76 3.07 13.93 1.91
CA LEU A 76 1.79 14.04 2.62
C LEU A 76 1.99 14.11 4.14
N ALA A 77 2.93 13.34 4.70
CA ALA A 77 3.25 13.40 6.13
C ALA A 77 3.77 14.79 6.55
N ILE A 78 4.59 15.44 5.71
CA ILE A 78 5.09 16.80 5.94
C ILE A 78 3.95 17.80 5.89
N VAL A 79 3.03 17.68 4.94
CA VAL A 79 1.84 18.55 4.85
C VAL A 79 0.97 18.41 6.10
N GLU A 80 0.69 17.16 6.55
CA GLU A 80 -0.08 16.91 7.78
C GLU A 80 0.61 17.44 9.05
N ALA A 81 1.94 17.51 9.06
CA ALA A 81 2.72 18.07 10.16
C ALA A 81 2.85 19.62 10.11
N GLY A 82 2.11 20.29 9.19
CA GLY A 82 2.20 21.73 9.02
C GLY A 82 3.55 22.20 8.48
N PHE A 83 4.16 21.42 7.60
CA PHE A 83 5.50 21.61 7.00
C PHE A 83 6.67 21.46 7.99
N ASP A 84 6.42 20.93 9.19
CA ASP A 84 7.47 20.59 10.15
C ASP A 84 8.04 19.20 9.86
N ILE A 85 9.23 19.16 9.27
CA ILE A 85 9.91 17.91 8.88
C ILE A 85 10.25 17.06 10.11
N SER A 86 10.50 17.68 11.26
CA SER A 86 10.85 16.98 12.50
C SER A 86 9.68 16.16 13.06
N ARG A 87 8.45 16.63 12.84
CA ARG A 87 7.21 15.96 13.25
C ARG A 87 6.69 14.96 12.24
N ALA A 88 7.16 15.03 10.99
CA ALA A 88 6.72 14.15 9.90
C ALA A 88 7.42 12.78 9.96
N ALA A 89 7.40 12.08 11.09
CA ALA A 89 8.14 10.83 11.29
C ALA A 89 7.59 9.65 10.46
N ASN A 90 6.26 9.57 10.31
CA ASN A 90 5.57 8.41 9.70
C ASN A 90 5.23 8.66 8.23
N LEU A 91 5.27 7.59 7.41
CA LEU A 91 4.81 7.62 6.02
C LEU A 91 3.29 7.57 5.95
N ARG A 92 2.68 8.36 5.05
CA ARG A 92 1.23 8.41 4.84
C ARG A 92 0.83 7.73 3.54
N ILE A 93 0.21 6.56 3.63
CA ILE A 93 -0.17 5.71 2.49
C ILE A 93 -0.99 6.48 1.43
N TYR A 94 -1.87 7.37 1.86
CA TYR A 94 -2.68 8.17 0.96
C TYR A 94 -1.86 9.08 0.03
N GLY A 95 -0.64 9.48 0.43
CA GLY A 95 0.26 10.21 -0.45
C GLY A 95 0.56 9.44 -1.73
N ALA A 96 0.92 8.16 -1.61
CA ALA A 96 1.11 7.29 -2.77
C ALA A 96 -0.19 7.07 -3.54
N THR A 97 -1.29 6.76 -2.85
CA THR A 97 -2.59 6.50 -3.48
C THR A 97 -3.05 7.66 -4.37
N PHE A 98 -2.85 8.90 -3.98
CA PHE A 98 -3.28 10.06 -4.78
C PHE A 98 -2.26 10.51 -5.83
N ALA A 99 -0.96 10.37 -5.58
CA ALA A 99 0.09 10.87 -6.48
C ALA A 99 0.46 9.88 -7.60
N ILE A 100 0.54 8.58 -7.30
CA ILE A 100 0.98 7.55 -8.25
C ILE A 100 0.10 7.44 -9.52
N PRO A 101 -1.22 7.67 -9.50
CA PRO A 101 -2.04 7.64 -10.72
C PRO A 101 -1.54 8.54 -11.84
N ALA A 102 -0.93 9.68 -11.53
CA ALA A 102 -0.34 10.55 -12.54
C ALA A 102 0.82 9.84 -13.28
N LEU A 103 1.68 9.14 -12.54
CA LEU A 103 2.75 8.33 -13.11
C LEU A 103 2.19 7.21 -13.99
N TYR A 104 1.13 6.53 -13.55
CA TYR A 104 0.49 5.46 -14.32
C TYR A 104 -0.06 5.98 -15.65
N TYR A 105 -0.71 7.13 -15.64
CA TYR A 105 -1.26 7.73 -16.85
C TYR A 105 -0.17 8.10 -17.87
N VAL A 106 0.90 8.77 -17.42
CA VAL A 106 2.04 9.14 -18.26
C VAL A 106 2.71 7.88 -18.82
N SER A 107 2.97 6.90 -17.97
CA SER A 107 3.66 5.66 -18.36
C SER A 107 2.82 4.80 -19.31
N ALA A 108 1.50 4.77 -19.15
CA ALA A 108 0.62 4.08 -20.10
C ALA A 108 0.77 4.64 -21.51
N LYS A 109 0.88 5.97 -21.63
CA LYS A 109 1.13 6.63 -22.93
C LYS A 109 2.52 6.33 -23.48
N LEU A 110 3.55 6.41 -22.63
CA LEU A 110 4.94 6.12 -23.03
C LEU A 110 5.11 4.67 -23.52
N PHE A 111 4.48 3.73 -22.83
CA PHE A 111 4.51 2.31 -23.23
C PHE A 111 3.49 1.96 -24.32
N LYS A 112 2.77 2.94 -24.85
CA LYS A 112 1.71 2.77 -25.87
C LYS A 112 0.69 1.68 -25.47
N ARG A 113 0.31 1.66 -24.19
CA ARG A 113 -0.69 0.73 -23.64
C ARG A 113 -2.00 1.47 -23.35
N LYS A 114 -3.11 0.72 -23.37
CA LYS A 114 -4.41 1.29 -22.99
C LYS A 114 -4.37 1.73 -21.53
N PRO A 115 -4.68 3.00 -21.20
CA PRO A 115 -4.60 3.48 -19.82
C PRO A 115 -5.38 2.62 -18.83
N ALA A 116 -6.60 2.20 -19.18
CA ALA A 116 -7.42 1.35 -18.33
C ALA A 116 -6.73 0.03 -17.93
N ASP A 117 -6.15 -0.66 -18.92
CA ASP A 117 -5.45 -1.94 -18.72
C ASP A 117 -4.14 -1.75 -17.92
N PHE A 118 -3.47 -0.62 -18.12
CA PHE A 118 -2.26 -0.25 -17.39
C PHE A 118 -2.58 0.08 -15.94
N PHE A 119 -3.63 0.88 -15.69
CA PHE A 119 -4.09 1.20 -14.33
C PHE A 119 -4.47 -0.05 -13.55
N ASP A 120 -5.27 -0.95 -14.14
CA ASP A 120 -5.65 -2.19 -13.47
C ASP A 120 -4.43 -3.02 -13.07
N ALA A 121 -3.47 -3.20 -13.98
CA ALA A 121 -2.26 -3.95 -13.71
C ALA A 121 -1.39 -3.29 -12.63
N CYS A 122 -1.21 -1.97 -12.69
CA CYS A 122 -0.41 -1.21 -11.71
C CYS A 122 -1.09 -1.14 -10.33
N THR A 123 -2.44 -1.13 -10.26
CA THR A 123 -3.14 -1.12 -8.98
C THR A 123 -2.94 -2.43 -8.20
N VAL A 124 -2.84 -3.57 -8.88
CA VAL A 124 -2.51 -4.85 -8.23
C VAL A 124 -1.12 -4.77 -7.58
N ILE A 125 -0.16 -4.14 -8.28
CA ILE A 125 1.19 -3.94 -7.72
C ILE A 125 1.17 -2.91 -6.58
N LEU A 126 0.40 -1.83 -6.70
CA LEU A 126 0.23 -0.87 -5.60
C LEU A 126 -0.26 -1.57 -4.32
N MET A 127 -1.24 -2.47 -4.44
CA MET A 127 -1.70 -3.26 -3.30
C MET A 127 -0.60 -4.17 -2.74
N PHE A 128 0.25 -4.74 -3.60
CA PHE A 128 1.40 -5.53 -3.16
C PHE A 128 2.45 -4.69 -2.45
N ASP A 129 2.78 -3.50 -2.96
CA ASP A 129 3.71 -2.57 -2.32
C ASP A 129 3.21 -2.14 -0.94
N LEU A 130 1.90 -1.87 -0.82
CA LEU A 130 1.26 -1.51 0.44
C LEU A 130 1.19 -2.69 1.42
N PHE A 131 1.00 -3.91 0.92
CA PHE A 131 1.13 -5.13 1.72
C PHE A 131 2.53 -5.26 2.32
N LEU A 132 3.58 -5.08 1.51
CA LEU A 132 4.97 -5.11 1.99
C LEU A 132 5.23 -4.01 3.03
N GLY A 133 4.68 -2.81 2.81
CA GLY A 133 4.74 -1.72 3.78
C GLY A 133 4.08 -2.07 5.12
N ARG A 134 2.94 -2.78 5.12
CA ARG A 134 2.29 -3.26 6.35
C ARG A 134 3.05 -4.41 7.01
N LEU A 135 3.65 -5.27 6.22
CA LEU A 135 4.53 -6.31 6.74
C LEU A 135 5.72 -5.69 7.49
N ASN A 136 6.32 -4.64 6.93
CA ASN A 136 7.37 -3.88 7.63
C ASN A 136 6.88 -3.25 8.94
N CYS A 137 5.63 -2.75 9.00
CA CYS A 137 5.05 -2.22 10.24
C CYS A 137 4.90 -3.31 11.34
N ILE A 138 4.67 -4.58 10.95
CA ILE A 138 4.65 -5.70 11.90
C ILE A 138 6.04 -5.93 12.47
N PHE A 139 7.06 -5.97 11.64
CA PHE A 139 8.45 -6.19 12.07
C PHE A 139 8.98 -5.04 12.94
N SER A 140 8.69 -3.79 12.58
CA SER A 140 9.13 -2.61 13.33
C SER A 140 8.25 -2.27 14.54
N GLY A 141 7.17 -3.01 14.77
CA GLY A 141 6.28 -2.78 15.93
C GLY A 141 5.49 -1.47 15.88
N CYS A 142 5.46 -0.75 14.74
CA CYS A 142 4.74 0.50 14.59
C CYS A 142 3.25 0.32 14.25
N CYS A 143 2.47 1.40 14.20
CA CYS A 143 1.06 1.42 13.77
C CYS A 143 0.14 0.48 14.55
N VAL A 144 0.35 0.37 15.85
CA VAL A 144 -0.45 -0.51 16.72
C VAL A 144 -1.85 0.05 16.97
N GLY A 145 -2.82 -0.86 17.17
CA GLY A 145 -4.16 -0.49 17.60
C GLY A 145 -4.25 -0.11 19.08
N CYS A 146 -5.33 0.55 19.47
CA CYS A 146 -5.61 0.86 20.87
C CYS A 146 -5.83 -0.41 21.69
N ILE A 147 -5.71 -0.30 23.02
CA ILE A 147 -5.90 -1.41 23.95
C ILE A 147 -7.39 -1.76 24.00
N LEU A 148 -7.71 -3.03 23.75
CA LEU A 148 -9.06 -3.57 23.85
C LEU A 148 -9.37 -4.00 25.29
N LYS A 149 -8.50 -4.85 25.88
CA LYS A 149 -8.61 -5.32 27.27
C LYS A 149 -7.27 -5.87 27.75
N GLY A 150 -6.80 -5.41 28.91
CA GLY A 150 -5.50 -5.81 29.45
C GLY A 150 -4.35 -5.46 28.52
N SER A 151 -3.62 -6.45 28.03
CA SER A 151 -2.54 -6.28 27.03
C SER A 151 -2.96 -6.50 25.58
N ILE A 152 -4.22 -6.89 25.34
CA ILE A 152 -4.73 -7.19 23.99
C ILE A 152 -5.01 -5.87 23.26
N ARG A 153 -4.49 -5.74 22.03
CA ARG A 153 -4.69 -4.59 21.15
C ARG A 153 -5.54 -4.96 19.94
N TRP A 154 -6.20 -3.97 19.37
CA TRP A 154 -6.90 -4.14 18.09
C TRP A 154 -5.91 -4.55 16.99
N PRO A 155 -6.18 -5.61 16.20
CA PRO A 155 -5.29 -6.16 15.18
C PRO A 155 -5.39 -5.37 13.86
N ILE A 156 -5.13 -4.05 13.93
CA ILE A 156 -5.35 -3.14 12.78
C ILE A 156 -4.41 -3.46 11.63
N ARG A 157 -3.12 -3.75 11.92
CA ARG A 157 -2.11 -4.09 10.90
C ARG A 157 -2.47 -5.38 10.19
N GLU A 158 -2.90 -6.35 10.95
CA GLU A 158 -3.29 -7.68 10.49
C GLU A 158 -4.56 -7.60 9.62
N LEU A 159 -5.52 -6.76 9.99
CA LEU A 159 -6.74 -6.51 9.19
C LEU A 159 -6.40 -5.84 7.85
N GLU A 160 -5.52 -4.82 7.84
CA GLU A 160 -5.08 -4.20 6.59
C GLU A 160 -4.27 -5.19 5.73
N LEU A 161 -3.42 -6.01 6.34
CA LEU A 161 -2.66 -7.04 5.63
C LEU A 161 -3.59 -8.05 4.96
N LEU A 162 -4.58 -8.56 5.70
CA LEU A 162 -5.61 -9.46 5.18
C LEU A 162 -6.38 -8.83 4.01
N TYR A 163 -6.76 -7.56 4.14
CA TYR A 163 -7.42 -6.82 3.07
C TYR A 163 -6.58 -6.81 1.79
N TYR A 164 -5.29 -6.46 1.86
CA TYR A 164 -4.44 -6.44 0.68
C TYR A 164 -4.28 -7.84 0.05
N VAL A 165 -4.15 -8.90 0.87
CA VAL A 165 -4.07 -10.27 0.36
C VAL A 165 -5.34 -10.65 -0.39
N VAL A 166 -6.51 -10.41 0.18
CA VAL A 166 -7.81 -10.72 -0.43
C VAL A 166 -7.99 -9.94 -1.74
N MET A 167 -7.69 -8.63 -1.74
CA MET A 167 -7.83 -7.80 -2.92
C MET A 167 -6.85 -8.19 -4.03
N MET A 168 -5.59 -8.52 -3.68
CA MET A 168 -4.60 -9.01 -4.65
C MET A 168 -5.03 -10.32 -5.29
N ILE A 169 -5.59 -11.26 -4.53
CA ILE A 169 -6.07 -12.53 -5.08
C ILE A 169 -7.23 -12.27 -6.05
N ILE A 170 -8.25 -11.53 -5.61
CA ILE A 170 -9.46 -11.26 -6.42
C ILE A 170 -9.09 -10.52 -7.70
N PHE A 171 -8.41 -9.37 -7.57
CA PHE A 171 -8.11 -8.54 -8.73
C PHE A 171 -6.90 -9.03 -9.52
N GLY A 172 -5.91 -9.65 -8.87
CA GLY A 172 -4.78 -10.26 -9.56
C GLY A 172 -5.23 -11.29 -10.58
N ILE A 173 -6.13 -12.20 -10.19
CA ILE A 173 -6.70 -13.22 -11.11
C ILE A 173 -7.51 -12.55 -12.23
N ARG A 174 -8.39 -11.60 -11.91
CA ARG A 174 -9.23 -10.92 -12.90
C ARG A 174 -8.41 -10.11 -13.89
N VAL A 175 -7.41 -9.37 -13.41
CA VAL A 175 -6.48 -8.59 -14.24
C VAL A 175 -5.64 -9.51 -15.11
N TYR A 176 -5.11 -10.60 -14.57
CA TYR A 176 -4.34 -11.59 -15.33
C TYR A 176 -5.16 -12.20 -16.48
N LYS A 177 -6.43 -12.56 -16.21
CA LYS A 177 -7.39 -13.05 -17.20
C LYS A 177 -7.96 -11.97 -18.13
N LYS A 178 -7.52 -10.71 -18.03
CA LYS A 178 -8.04 -9.56 -18.81
C LYS A 178 -9.54 -9.33 -18.67
N GLN A 179 -10.10 -9.57 -17.49
CA GLN A 179 -11.53 -9.43 -17.18
C GLN A 179 -11.89 -8.04 -16.63
N THR A 180 -10.93 -7.13 -16.59
CA THR A 180 -11.08 -5.78 -16.04
C THR A 180 -10.86 -4.73 -17.14
N SER A 181 -11.43 -3.55 -16.96
CA SER A 181 -11.37 -2.45 -17.93
C SER A 181 -11.19 -1.07 -17.28
N GLY A 182 -10.27 -0.99 -16.32
CA GLY A 182 -9.94 0.24 -15.59
C GLY A 182 -10.68 0.38 -14.24
N GLU A 183 -11.44 -0.64 -13.83
CA GLU A 183 -12.27 -0.59 -12.63
C GLU A 183 -11.52 -0.89 -11.32
N VAL A 184 -10.32 -1.49 -11.39
CA VAL A 184 -9.61 -1.99 -10.20
C VAL A 184 -9.19 -0.84 -9.29
N TYR A 185 -8.63 0.22 -9.87
CA TYR A 185 -8.19 1.38 -9.10
C TYR A 185 -9.33 2.10 -8.35
N PRO A 186 -10.45 2.48 -8.99
CA PRO A 186 -11.55 3.10 -8.27
C PRO A 186 -12.18 2.19 -7.22
N ILE A 187 -12.30 0.87 -7.48
CA ILE A 187 -12.79 -0.07 -6.46
C ILE A 187 -11.81 -0.15 -5.28
N TYR A 188 -10.50 -0.19 -5.54
CA TYR A 188 -9.50 -0.12 -4.49
C TYR A 188 -9.67 1.14 -3.63
N MET A 189 -9.80 2.32 -4.25
CA MET A 189 -9.97 3.58 -3.52
C MET A 189 -11.19 3.58 -2.61
N VAL A 190 -12.33 3.09 -3.12
CA VAL A 190 -13.59 3.02 -2.35
C VAL A 190 -13.46 2.00 -1.21
N SER A 191 -13.06 0.78 -1.52
CA SER A 191 -13.01 -0.31 -0.52
C SER A 191 -11.96 -0.06 0.56
N TYR A 192 -10.78 0.47 0.20
CA TYR A 192 -9.76 0.84 1.17
C TYR A 192 -10.19 2.03 2.03
N GLY A 193 -10.83 3.03 1.41
CA GLY A 193 -11.38 4.17 2.14
C GLY A 193 -12.41 3.74 3.18
N ILE A 194 -13.31 2.81 2.84
CA ILE A 194 -14.30 2.24 3.77
C ILE A 194 -13.60 1.47 4.89
N LEU A 195 -12.66 0.57 4.56
CA LEU A 195 -11.89 -0.15 5.57
C LEU A 195 -11.22 0.81 6.54
N ARG A 196 -10.58 1.86 6.02
CA ARG A 196 -9.89 2.86 6.85
C ARG A 196 -10.84 3.63 7.75
N LEU A 197 -12.03 3.99 7.30
CA LEU A 197 -13.04 4.63 8.15
C LEU A 197 -13.45 3.73 9.32
N ILE A 198 -13.54 2.41 9.08
CA ILE A 198 -13.92 1.45 10.12
C ILE A 198 -12.81 1.28 11.16
N ILE A 199 -11.55 1.19 10.73
CA ILE A 199 -10.42 0.89 11.63
C ILE A 199 -9.77 2.14 12.24
N GLU A 200 -9.98 3.33 11.66
CA GLU A 200 -9.33 4.56 12.11
C GLU A 200 -9.60 4.92 13.58
N PRO A 201 -10.83 4.75 14.12
CA PRO A 201 -11.10 5.03 15.54
C PRO A 201 -10.31 4.14 16.51
N PHE A 202 -9.82 2.99 16.03
CA PHE A 202 -9.07 2.02 16.85
C PHE A 202 -7.55 2.18 16.73
N ARG A 203 -7.07 3.19 16.00
CA ARG A 203 -5.64 3.46 15.83
C ARG A 203 -5.12 4.35 16.95
N VAL A 204 -3.88 4.08 17.39
CA VAL A 204 -3.13 4.96 18.28
C VAL A 204 -2.30 5.92 17.42
N GLU A 205 -2.94 6.81 16.70
CA GLU A 205 -2.26 7.87 15.94
C GLU A 205 -2.70 9.24 16.40
N TYR A 206 -1.72 10.13 16.54
CA TYR A 206 -1.91 11.41 17.23
C TYR A 206 -2.01 12.62 16.29
N ASN A 207 -1.94 12.42 14.96
CA ASN A 207 -2.09 13.51 14.02
C ASN A 207 -3.58 13.75 13.73
N SER A 208 -4.15 14.77 14.36
CA SER A 208 -5.54 15.15 14.17
C SER A 208 -5.67 16.66 13.93
N LEU A 209 -6.64 17.04 13.12
CA LEU A 209 -7.10 18.43 12.98
C LEU A 209 -8.24 18.64 14.01
N GLY A 210 -7.87 18.99 15.24
CA GLY A 210 -8.83 19.03 16.35
C GLY A 210 -9.34 17.64 16.72
N VAL A 211 -10.65 17.41 16.56
CA VAL A 211 -11.32 16.13 16.90
C VAL A 211 -11.25 15.12 15.75
N ILE A 212 -10.96 15.54 14.52
CA ILE A 212 -11.00 14.70 13.32
C ILE A 212 -9.59 14.24 12.97
N HIS A 213 -9.40 12.93 12.85
CA HIS A 213 -8.14 12.35 12.39
C HIS A 213 -7.93 12.61 10.89
N PHE A 214 -6.70 12.95 10.48
CA PHE A 214 -6.36 13.10 9.05
C PHE A 214 -6.68 11.85 8.23
N GLY A 215 -6.49 10.66 8.79
CA GLY A 215 -6.86 9.41 8.15
C GLY A 215 -8.34 9.33 7.77
N THR A 216 -9.24 9.88 8.58
CA THR A 216 -10.67 9.97 8.27
C THR A 216 -10.92 10.87 7.07
N ILE A 217 -10.28 12.06 7.02
CA ILE A 217 -10.41 13.01 5.90
C ILE A 217 -9.98 12.38 4.60
N TRP A 218 -8.79 11.76 4.58
CA TRP A 218 -8.26 11.09 3.39
C TRP A 218 -9.08 9.89 2.97
N SER A 219 -9.68 9.17 3.91
CA SER A 219 -10.57 8.04 3.63
C SER A 219 -11.85 8.48 2.93
N VAL A 220 -12.50 9.55 3.42
CA VAL A 220 -13.69 10.13 2.79
C VAL A 220 -13.35 10.64 1.38
N LEU A 221 -12.24 11.37 1.24
CA LEU A 221 -11.77 11.86 -0.06
C LEU A 221 -11.50 10.72 -1.04
N SER A 222 -10.87 9.63 -0.58
CA SER A 222 -10.61 8.43 -1.37
C SER A 222 -11.91 7.80 -1.89
N ILE A 223 -12.93 7.69 -1.03
CA ILE A 223 -14.25 7.16 -1.43
C ILE A 223 -14.90 8.06 -2.49
N ILE A 224 -14.92 9.37 -2.28
CA ILE A 224 -15.55 10.33 -3.22
C ILE A 224 -14.85 10.26 -4.58
N ILE A 225 -13.52 10.31 -4.62
CA ILE A 225 -12.74 10.24 -5.85
C ILE A 225 -12.94 8.89 -6.53
N GLY A 226 -12.87 7.78 -5.77
CA GLY A 226 -13.07 6.44 -6.30
C GLY A 226 -14.45 6.26 -6.94
N LEU A 227 -15.51 6.68 -6.28
CA LEU A 227 -16.87 6.64 -6.83
C LEU A 227 -16.99 7.52 -8.08
N SER A 228 -16.45 8.72 -8.07
CA SER A 228 -16.48 9.64 -9.22
C SER A 228 -15.82 9.04 -10.45
N ILE A 229 -14.64 8.43 -10.29
CA ILE A 229 -13.93 7.75 -11.37
C ILE A 229 -14.73 6.53 -11.86
N PHE A 230 -15.29 5.73 -10.94
CA PHE A 230 -16.06 4.55 -11.26
C PHE A 230 -17.29 4.89 -12.12
N PHE A 231 -18.11 5.85 -11.70
CA PHE A 231 -19.29 6.27 -12.45
C PHE A 231 -18.94 6.88 -13.81
N ALA A 232 -17.89 7.71 -13.89
CA ALA A 232 -17.43 8.27 -15.16
C ALA A 232 -16.96 7.19 -16.15
N GLN A 233 -16.37 6.11 -15.67
CA GLN A 233 -15.98 4.96 -16.50
C GLN A 233 -17.20 4.16 -16.98
N GLN A 234 -18.19 3.92 -16.12
CA GLN A 234 -19.42 3.22 -16.47
C GLN A 234 -20.21 3.97 -17.57
N GLU A 235 -20.30 5.28 -17.44
CA GLU A 235 -20.96 6.12 -18.46
C GLU A 235 -20.28 6.01 -19.83
N LYS A 236 -18.94 6.09 -19.85
CA LYS A 236 -18.16 5.92 -21.08
C LYS A 236 -18.36 4.55 -21.73
N GLN A 237 -18.41 3.49 -20.94
CA GLN A 237 -18.65 2.14 -21.44
C GLN A 237 -20.07 2.00 -22.02
N THR A 238 -21.07 2.55 -21.34
CA THR A 238 -22.47 2.53 -21.80
C THR A 238 -22.63 3.29 -23.13
N LYS A 239 -22.02 4.48 -23.26
CA LYS A 239 -22.01 5.25 -24.51
C LYS A 239 -21.36 4.45 -25.65
N LYS A 240 -20.24 3.79 -25.42
CA LYS A 240 -19.58 2.93 -26.42
C LYS A 240 -20.43 1.74 -26.85
N ARG A 241 -21.17 1.12 -25.94
CA ARG A 241 -22.08 0.00 -26.26
C ARG A 241 -23.28 0.47 -27.11
N ARG A 242 -23.82 1.66 -26.84
CA ARG A 242 -24.92 2.24 -27.63
C ARG A 242 -24.49 2.58 -29.06
N VAL A 243 -23.29 3.14 -29.24
CA VAL A 243 -22.76 3.45 -30.59
C VAL A 243 -22.48 2.20 -31.40
N LYS A 244 -22.08 1.09 -30.78
CA LYS A 244 -21.84 -0.18 -31.52
C LYS A 244 -23.13 -0.94 -31.90
N LYS A 245 -24.28 -0.56 -31.32
CA LYS A 245 -25.58 -1.18 -31.63
C LYS A 245 -26.38 -0.42 -32.70
N LYS A 246 -25.91 0.78 -33.06
CA LYS A 246 -26.37 1.53 -34.23
C LYS A 246 -25.47 1.22 -35.43
#